data_30e2f542e1c2ac15851a96c5fade9acc
#
_entry.id   30e2f542e1c2ac15851a96c5fade9acc
#
_cell.length_a   1.000
_cell.length_b   1.000
_cell.length_c   1.000
_cell.angle_alpha   90.00
_cell.angle_beta   90.00
_cell.angle_gamma   90.00
#
_symmetry.space_group_name_H-M   'P 1'
#
loop_
_entity.id
_entity.type
_entity.pdbx_description
1 polymer ?
#
loop_
_entity_poly.entity_id
_entity_poly.type
_entity_poly.pdbx_seq_one_letter_code
_entity_poly.pdbx_strand_id
1 'polypeptide(L)'
;MMDLRSKPPRKAAGRKSVFALPTLAGITLLAVLVALRSLGLVPVPAAVLIAVRWLVTALFVGHAVQRRSLTTWIVVSMVVGAGIGYDLPAVAVNLRVFSLIFLRMIKTIIAPLLFATLVVGIAGHSDIKQVGRMGIKALIYFEVVTTLALFIGLAAINISQAGKGITLPAVAKTEQLAAARQSASDIVVHIFPENIAKAVADGQILQVVIFAIVFGIALALISEAKRRPLLTVTESLAELMFKFTNIVMLFAPVGVGCAIAYTVGHMGLGILLNLFKLLATFYAAIVVFLLVVLFPIALLIRAPIRKFLKAMVDPVTLAFATTSSEAALPRAMEAMEAIGVPRKIVAFVMPTGYSFNLDGSSLYLSLAAIFVAQSAGVHMSFGQQLLLVFTLMLTSKGVAGVPRASLVILLGTVAQFNLPTEPVFIILGIDELMDMARTSLNVLGNSFATLVIARWEKEFGTERPSPVVREAAE
;
A
#
# COMPACT_ATOMS: atom_id res chain seq x y z
N MET A 1 -37.91 21.57 -8.90
CA MET A 1 -37.44 22.65 -8.03
C MET A 1 -37.48 22.10 -6.60
N MET A 2 -36.44 21.42 -6.17
CA MET A 2 -36.34 20.80 -4.83
C MET A 2 -34.95 21.15 -4.30
N ASP A 3 -34.93 22.04 -3.31
CA ASP A 3 -33.73 22.64 -2.69
C ASP A 3 -32.97 21.58 -1.87
N LEU A 4 -31.93 21.00 -2.46
CA LEU A 4 -31.00 20.08 -1.77
C LEU A 4 -29.79 20.88 -1.26
N ARG A 5 -29.99 21.76 -0.31
CA ARG A 5 -28.89 22.25 0.54
C ARG A 5 -28.44 21.10 1.45
N SER A 6 -27.42 20.38 1.01
CA SER A 6 -26.74 19.38 1.85
C SER A 6 -26.14 20.09 3.06
N LYS A 7 -26.69 19.77 4.25
CA LYS A 7 -26.09 20.17 5.54
C LYS A 7 -24.63 19.67 5.56
N PRO A 8 -23.67 20.52 5.98
CA PRO A 8 -22.30 20.08 6.15
C PRO A 8 -22.26 18.87 7.11
N PRO A 9 -21.38 17.89 6.87
CA PRO A 9 -21.25 16.74 7.75
C PRO A 9 -20.90 17.24 9.15
N ARG A 10 -21.75 16.91 10.12
CA ARG A 10 -21.49 17.17 11.55
C ARG A 10 -20.11 16.60 11.86
N LYS A 11 -19.18 17.45 12.35
CA LYS A 11 -17.91 17.04 12.96
C LYS A 11 -18.25 15.90 13.92
N ALA A 12 -17.78 14.70 13.61
CA ALA A 12 -17.84 13.57 14.54
C ALA A 12 -16.88 13.92 15.69
N ALA A 13 -17.39 14.67 16.66
CA ALA A 13 -16.72 14.88 17.93
C ALA A 13 -16.32 13.50 18.46
N GLY A 14 -15.02 13.29 18.69
CA GLY A 14 -14.45 12.01 19.07
C GLY A 14 -15.14 11.43 20.33
N ARG A 15 -16.18 10.64 20.14
CA ARG A 15 -16.73 9.82 21.22
C ARG A 15 -15.62 8.89 21.67
N LYS A 16 -15.07 9.14 22.86
CA LYS A 16 -14.11 8.23 23.50
C LYS A 16 -14.77 6.85 23.51
N SER A 17 -14.08 5.85 22.96
CA SER A 17 -14.65 4.50 22.93
C SER A 17 -14.84 4.01 24.36
N VAL A 18 -16.07 3.59 24.68
CA VAL A 18 -16.39 2.99 25.98
C VAL A 18 -15.54 1.73 26.22
N PHE A 19 -15.14 1.04 25.15
CA PHE A 19 -14.33 -0.18 25.21
C PHE A 19 -12.81 0.08 25.31
N ALA A 20 -12.32 1.30 25.11
CA ALA A 20 -10.87 1.56 25.08
C ALA A 20 -10.21 1.27 26.44
N LEU A 21 -10.78 1.76 27.52
CA LEU A 21 -10.24 1.57 28.88
C LEU A 21 -10.36 0.09 29.35
N PRO A 22 -11.51 -0.59 29.21
CA PRO A 22 -11.61 -2.03 29.50
C PRO A 22 -10.67 -2.89 28.68
N THR A 23 -10.46 -2.59 27.39
CA THR A 23 -9.53 -3.32 26.54
C THR A 23 -8.10 -3.17 27.03
N LEU A 24 -7.66 -1.95 27.36
CA LEU A 24 -6.33 -1.70 27.90
C LEU A 24 -6.12 -2.43 29.23
N ALA A 25 -7.11 -2.37 30.15
CA ALA A 25 -7.07 -3.09 31.41
C ALA A 25 -7.00 -4.63 31.20
N GLY A 26 -7.76 -5.15 30.25
CA GLY A 26 -7.74 -6.57 29.89
C GLY A 26 -6.39 -7.02 29.34
N ILE A 27 -5.77 -6.23 28.45
CA ILE A 27 -4.43 -6.49 27.91
C ILE A 27 -3.40 -6.51 29.05
N THR A 28 -3.45 -5.53 29.94
CA THR A 28 -2.54 -5.44 31.09
C THR A 28 -2.71 -6.66 32.01
N LEU A 29 -3.96 -7.04 32.31
CA LEU A 29 -4.25 -8.24 33.11
C LEU A 29 -3.69 -9.51 32.44
N LEU A 30 -3.92 -9.68 31.14
CA LEU A 30 -3.40 -10.83 30.38
C LEU A 30 -1.88 -10.88 30.43
N ALA A 31 -1.20 -9.74 30.20
CA ALA A 31 0.25 -9.64 30.26
C ALA A 31 0.81 -10.00 31.64
N VAL A 32 0.16 -9.50 32.72
CA VAL A 32 0.54 -9.83 34.10
C VAL A 32 0.36 -11.31 34.39
N LEU A 33 -0.77 -11.91 34.01
CA LEU A 33 -1.01 -13.34 34.23
C LEU A 33 -0.03 -14.24 33.47
N VAL A 34 0.32 -13.86 32.21
CA VAL A 34 1.33 -14.57 31.41
C VAL A 34 2.70 -14.44 32.08
N ALA A 35 3.10 -13.24 32.54
CA ALA A 35 4.37 -13.02 33.24
C ALA A 35 4.46 -13.80 34.55
N LEU A 36 3.41 -13.77 35.39
CA LEU A 36 3.36 -14.54 36.65
C LEU A 36 3.52 -16.04 36.44
N ARG A 37 2.89 -16.57 35.38
CA ARG A 37 3.03 -17.97 35.01
C ARG A 37 4.41 -18.31 34.47
N SER A 38 4.98 -17.46 33.59
CA SER A 38 6.30 -17.69 33.00
C SER A 38 7.44 -17.60 34.01
N LEU A 39 7.29 -16.77 35.02
CA LEU A 39 8.25 -16.61 36.14
C LEU A 39 8.04 -17.66 37.24
N GLY A 40 7.04 -18.54 37.13
CA GLY A 40 6.75 -19.57 38.13
C GLY A 40 6.23 -19.01 39.46
N LEU A 41 5.84 -17.72 39.52
CA LEU A 41 5.41 -17.07 40.77
C LEU A 41 4.01 -17.47 41.22
N VAL A 42 3.12 -17.78 40.26
CA VAL A 42 1.74 -18.22 40.54
C VAL A 42 1.34 -19.33 39.54
N PRO A 43 0.76 -20.45 40.00
CA PRO A 43 0.25 -21.50 39.12
C PRO A 43 -1.08 -21.04 38.45
N VAL A 44 -0.98 -20.25 37.39
CA VAL A 44 -2.16 -19.80 36.64
C VAL A 44 -2.65 -20.94 35.74
N PRO A 45 -3.89 -21.46 35.90
CA PRO A 45 -4.45 -22.49 35.05
C PRO A 45 -4.54 -22.04 33.58
N ALA A 46 -4.27 -22.93 32.64
CA ALA A 46 -4.37 -22.64 31.21
C ALA A 46 -5.78 -22.11 30.84
N ALA A 47 -6.84 -22.67 31.42
CA ALA A 47 -8.21 -22.26 31.21
C ALA A 47 -8.46 -20.76 31.55
N VAL A 48 -7.83 -20.25 32.61
CA VAL A 48 -7.92 -18.82 32.98
C VAL A 48 -7.28 -17.93 31.94
N LEU A 49 -6.09 -18.31 31.43
CA LEU A 49 -5.43 -17.54 30.35
C LEU A 49 -6.23 -17.54 29.06
N ILE A 50 -6.83 -18.68 28.69
CA ILE A 50 -7.73 -18.79 27.54
C ILE A 50 -8.94 -17.87 27.72
N ALA A 51 -9.62 -17.96 28.89
CA ALA A 51 -10.80 -17.14 29.17
C ALA A 51 -10.49 -15.62 29.12
N VAL A 52 -9.41 -15.18 29.76
CA VAL A 52 -8.98 -13.78 29.74
C VAL A 52 -8.61 -13.32 28.32
N ARG A 53 -7.92 -14.13 27.54
CA ARG A 53 -7.60 -13.82 26.14
C ARG A 53 -8.86 -13.63 25.31
N TRP A 54 -9.84 -14.53 25.41
CA TRP A 54 -11.10 -14.39 24.66
C TRP A 54 -11.97 -13.25 25.18
N LEU A 55 -11.91 -12.92 26.46
CA LEU A 55 -12.54 -11.71 26.99
C LEU A 55 -11.94 -10.45 26.38
N VAL A 56 -10.61 -10.35 26.33
CA VAL A 56 -9.90 -9.23 25.68
C VAL A 56 -10.27 -9.16 24.20
N THR A 57 -10.31 -10.30 23.52
CA THR A 57 -10.73 -10.37 22.11
C THR A 57 -12.17 -9.88 21.93
N ALA A 58 -13.09 -10.26 22.80
CA ALA A 58 -14.48 -9.76 22.77
C ALA A 58 -14.57 -8.24 22.99
N LEU A 59 -13.74 -7.67 23.86
CA LEU A 59 -13.64 -6.21 24.04
C LEU A 59 -13.13 -5.50 22.78
N PHE A 60 -12.16 -6.08 22.06
CA PHE A 60 -11.72 -5.59 20.76
C PHE A 60 -12.84 -5.62 19.72
N VAL A 61 -13.62 -6.69 19.66
CA VAL A 61 -14.79 -6.81 18.78
C VAL A 61 -15.82 -5.73 19.13
N GLY A 62 -16.13 -5.53 20.42
CA GLY A 62 -17.00 -4.46 20.89
C GLY A 62 -16.52 -3.07 20.45
N HIS A 63 -15.20 -2.84 20.52
CA HIS A 63 -14.60 -1.61 20.01
C HIS A 63 -14.81 -1.45 18.49
N ALA A 64 -14.64 -2.50 17.70
CA ALA A 64 -14.85 -2.48 16.25
C ALA A 64 -16.32 -2.19 15.89
N VAL A 65 -17.27 -2.80 16.59
CA VAL A 65 -18.71 -2.55 16.42
C VAL A 65 -19.04 -1.07 16.68
N GLN A 66 -18.41 -0.46 17.70
CA GLN A 66 -18.63 0.94 18.04
C GLN A 66 -18.00 1.89 16.98
N ARG A 67 -16.81 1.58 16.51
CA ARG A 67 -16.05 2.43 15.56
C ARG A 67 -16.56 2.33 14.12
N ARG A 68 -17.11 1.19 13.71
CA ARG A 68 -17.64 0.90 12.36
C ARG A 68 -16.68 1.24 11.20
N SER A 69 -15.39 1.19 11.46
CA SER A 69 -14.34 1.43 10.46
C SER A 69 -13.82 0.09 9.91
N LEU A 70 -13.65 0.00 8.58
CA LEU A 70 -13.11 -1.19 7.91
C LEU A 70 -11.72 -1.54 8.47
N THR A 71 -10.83 -0.55 8.59
CA THR A 71 -9.49 -0.71 9.18
C THR A 71 -9.56 -1.28 10.59
N THR A 72 -10.46 -0.76 11.44
CA THR A 72 -10.65 -1.31 12.80
C THR A 72 -11.06 -2.77 12.75
N TRP A 73 -12.00 -3.15 11.87
CA TRP A 73 -12.42 -4.53 11.70
C TRP A 73 -11.29 -5.43 11.22
N ILE A 74 -10.42 -4.96 10.31
CA ILE A 74 -9.26 -5.71 9.84
C ILE A 74 -8.27 -5.95 10.99
N VAL A 75 -7.91 -4.91 11.75
CA VAL A 75 -6.99 -5.04 12.90
C VAL A 75 -7.55 -5.98 13.96
N VAL A 76 -8.85 -5.86 14.27
CA VAL A 76 -9.51 -6.76 15.23
C VAL A 76 -9.55 -8.20 14.71
N SER A 77 -9.80 -8.40 13.42
CA SER A 77 -9.80 -9.75 12.83
C SER A 77 -8.41 -10.41 12.86
N MET A 78 -7.32 -9.62 12.82
CA MET A 78 -5.97 -10.14 13.03
C MET A 78 -5.79 -10.72 14.44
N VAL A 79 -6.29 -10.00 15.46
CA VAL A 79 -6.23 -10.46 16.87
C VAL A 79 -7.08 -11.71 17.06
N VAL A 80 -8.31 -11.71 16.52
CA VAL A 80 -9.22 -12.88 16.54
C VAL A 80 -8.56 -14.07 15.84
N GLY A 81 -8.01 -13.84 14.65
CA GLY A 81 -7.31 -14.86 13.85
C GLY A 81 -6.12 -15.46 14.58
N ALA A 82 -5.29 -14.64 15.22
CA ALA A 82 -4.16 -15.12 16.03
C ALA A 82 -4.64 -15.98 17.21
N GLY A 83 -5.73 -15.56 17.88
CA GLY A 83 -6.36 -16.33 18.96
C GLY A 83 -6.88 -17.68 18.48
N ILE A 84 -7.63 -17.71 17.36
CA ILE A 84 -8.11 -18.95 16.75
C ILE A 84 -6.94 -19.86 16.34
N GLY A 85 -5.92 -19.32 15.69
CA GLY A 85 -4.76 -20.07 15.27
C GLY A 85 -4.01 -20.74 16.43
N TYR A 86 -3.89 -20.03 17.54
CA TYR A 86 -3.21 -20.54 18.72
C TYR A 86 -4.03 -21.54 19.53
N ASP A 87 -5.32 -21.28 19.77
CA ASP A 87 -6.17 -22.11 20.62
C ASP A 87 -6.83 -23.28 19.89
N LEU A 88 -7.12 -23.11 18.59
CA LEU A 88 -7.89 -24.03 17.76
C LEU A 88 -7.16 -24.31 16.43
N PRO A 89 -5.91 -24.82 16.44
CA PRO A 89 -5.11 -24.96 15.22
C PRO A 89 -5.78 -25.85 14.17
N ALA A 90 -6.52 -26.91 14.58
CA ALA A 90 -7.25 -27.77 13.66
C ALA A 90 -8.37 -27.04 12.90
N VAL A 91 -9.03 -26.08 13.53
CA VAL A 91 -10.03 -25.21 12.88
C VAL A 91 -9.34 -24.19 11.99
N ALA A 92 -8.27 -23.58 12.49
CA ALA A 92 -7.52 -22.53 11.81
C ALA A 92 -7.00 -22.95 10.43
N VAL A 93 -6.53 -24.18 10.30
CA VAL A 93 -6.04 -24.74 9.02
C VAL A 93 -7.15 -24.77 7.96
N ASN A 94 -8.38 -25.09 8.33
CA ASN A 94 -9.53 -25.13 7.43
C ASN A 94 -10.00 -23.73 7.00
N LEU A 95 -9.65 -22.67 7.74
CA LEU A 95 -9.99 -21.28 7.40
C LEU A 95 -9.18 -20.74 6.21
N ARG A 96 -8.14 -21.45 5.76
CA ARG A 96 -7.33 -21.05 4.59
C ARG A 96 -8.18 -20.73 3.35
N VAL A 97 -9.28 -21.45 3.16
CA VAL A 97 -10.18 -21.25 2.00
C VAL A 97 -10.67 -19.81 1.86
N PHE A 98 -10.99 -19.14 2.98
CA PHE A 98 -11.48 -17.74 2.95
C PHE A 98 -10.38 -16.76 2.56
N SER A 99 -9.14 -16.96 3.00
CA SER A 99 -8.02 -16.15 2.58
C SER A 99 -7.66 -16.37 1.09
N LEU A 100 -7.78 -17.62 0.61
CA LEU A 100 -7.63 -17.92 -0.83
C LEU A 100 -8.70 -17.23 -1.69
N ILE A 101 -9.95 -17.25 -1.25
CA ILE A 101 -11.06 -16.54 -1.93
C ILE A 101 -10.75 -15.05 -2.00
N PHE A 102 -10.33 -14.45 -0.89
CA PHE A 102 -9.98 -13.04 -0.84
C PHE A 102 -8.86 -12.69 -1.82
N LEU A 103 -7.78 -13.48 -1.85
CA LEU A 103 -6.68 -13.24 -2.80
C LEU A 103 -7.12 -13.44 -4.26
N ARG A 104 -7.99 -14.40 -4.56
CA ARG A 104 -8.56 -14.56 -5.90
C ARG A 104 -9.38 -13.34 -6.31
N MET A 105 -10.22 -12.81 -5.41
CA MET A 105 -10.98 -11.58 -5.66
C MET A 105 -10.05 -10.39 -5.90
N ILE A 106 -8.95 -10.25 -5.15
CA ILE A 106 -7.94 -9.23 -5.39
C ILE A 106 -7.30 -9.42 -6.78
N LYS A 107 -6.91 -10.64 -7.16
CA LYS A 107 -6.28 -10.91 -8.46
C LYS A 107 -7.15 -10.47 -9.65
N THR A 108 -8.47 -10.57 -9.56
CA THR A 108 -9.36 -10.15 -10.66
C THR A 108 -9.36 -8.63 -10.90
N ILE A 109 -8.96 -7.83 -9.92
CA ILE A 109 -8.92 -6.37 -10.03
C ILE A 109 -7.72 -5.90 -10.85
N ILE A 110 -6.62 -6.65 -10.86
CA ILE A 110 -5.29 -6.21 -11.28
C ILE A 110 -5.28 -5.66 -12.70
N ALA A 111 -5.57 -6.52 -13.67
CA ALA A 111 -5.39 -6.18 -15.08
C ALA A 111 -6.31 -5.02 -15.54
N PRO A 112 -7.63 -5.05 -15.26
CA PRO A 112 -8.51 -3.96 -15.71
C PRO A 112 -8.23 -2.64 -14.99
N LEU A 113 -7.86 -2.66 -13.70
CA LEU A 113 -7.53 -1.45 -12.96
C LEU A 113 -6.24 -0.82 -13.50
N LEU A 114 -5.16 -1.60 -13.64
CA LEU A 114 -3.89 -1.12 -14.18
C LEU A 114 -4.04 -0.58 -15.60
N PHE A 115 -4.74 -1.29 -16.45
CA PHE A 115 -4.99 -0.83 -17.81
C PHE A 115 -5.71 0.53 -17.80
N ALA A 116 -6.83 0.63 -17.11
CA ALA A 116 -7.64 1.84 -17.09
C ALA A 116 -6.87 3.03 -16.50
N THR A 117 -6.22 2.86 -15.36
CA THR A 117 -5.50 3.96 -14.69
C THR A 117 -4.29 4.44 -15.47
N LEU A 118 -3.51 3.53 -16.07
CA LEU A 118 -2.37 3.89 -16.91
C LEU A 118 -2.80 4.63 -18.18
N VAL A 119 -3.81 4.12 -18.88
CA VAL A 119 -4.31 4.76 -20.12
C VAL A 119 -4.86 6.15 -19.81
N VAL A 120 -5.65 6.31 -18.75
CA VAL A 120 -6.17 7.63 -18.31
C VAL A 120 -5.00 8.55 -17.90
N GLY A 121 -4.04 8.04 -17.16
CA GLY A 121 -2.86 8.81 -16.73
C GLY A 121 -2.03 9.34 -17.90
N ILE A 122 -1.93 8.58 -19.00
CA ILE A 122 -1.13 8.96 -20.19
C ILE A 122 -1.95 9.83 -21.16
N ALA A 123 -3.18 9.41 -21.50
CA ALA A 123 -3.98 10.04 -22.53
C ALA A 123 -4.91 11.16 -22.03
N GLY A 124 -5.13 11.27 -20.72
CA GLY A 124 -6.08 12.22 -20.11
C GLY A 124 -5.63 13.68 -20.10
N HIS A 125 -4.37 13.96 -20.41
CA HIS A 125 -3.83 15.33 -20.38
C HIS A 125 -3.96 16.00 -21.75
N SER A 126 -4.78 17.07 -21.80
CA SER A 126 -5.15 17.76 -23.07
C SER A 126 -4.16 18.83 -23.54
N ASP A 127 -3.22 19.28 -22.72
CA ASP A 127 -2.34 20.42 -23.06
C ASP A 127 -0.84 20.07 -22.92
N ILE A 128 -0.34 19.41 -23.97
CA ILE A 128 1.05 18.91 -24.05
C ILE A 128 2.08 20.05 -24.01
N LYS A 129 1.75 21.28 -24.42
CA LYS A 129 2.73 22.37 -24.51
C LYS A 129 2.95 23.14 -23.20
N GLN A 130 1.92 23.39 -22.41
CA GLN A 130 2.04 24.08 -21.11
C GLN A 130 2.46 23.09 -19.99
N VAL A 131 1.98 21.86 -20.08
CA VAL A 131 2.29 20.76 -19.18
C VAL A 131 3.67 20.14 -19.46
N GLY A 132 4.19 20.28 -20.70
CA GLY A 132 5.38 19.56 -21.16
C GLY A 132 6.61 19.75 -20.27
N ARG A 133 7.03 20.98 -19.95
CA ARG A 133 8.23 21.22 -19.14
C ARG A 133 8.03 20.83 -17.67
N MET A 134 6.93 21.22 -17.08
CA MET A 134 6.60 20.89 -15.69
C MET A 134 6.35 19.40 -15.55
N GLY A 135 5.66 18.78 -16.52
CA GLY A 135 5.41 17.34 -16.57
C GLY A 135 6.69 16.51 -16.64
N ILE A 136 7.62 16.90 -17.52
CA ILE A 136 8.93 16.22 -17.64
C ILE A 136 9.70 16.33 -16.31
N LYS A 137 9.75 17.51 -15.68
CA LYS A 137 10.41 17.69 -14.39
C LYS A 137 9.75 16.84 -13.29
N ALA A 138 8.42 16.81 -13.25
CA ALA A 138 7.69 16.00 -12.30
C ALA A 138 7.98 14.50 -12.51
N LEU A 139 7.93 14.01 -13.76
CA LEU A 139 8.23 12.61 -14.08
C LEU A 139 9.68 12.24 -13.74
N ILE A 140 10.67 13.10 -14.05
CA ILE A 140 12.06 12.87 -13.66
C ILE A 140 12.17 12.77 -12.13
N TYR A 141 11.57 13.71 -11.40
CA TYR A 141 11.58 13.69 -9.95
C TYR A 141 10.95 12.42 -9.40
N PHE A 142 9.76 12.05 -9.87
CA PHE A 142 9.05 10.86 -9.46
C PHE A 142 9.88 9.59 -9.69
N GLU A 143 10.51 9.48 -10.87
CA GLU A 143 11.32 8.32 -11.22
C GLU A 143 12.54 8.19 -10.32
N VAL A 144 13.27 9.28 -10.11
CA VAL A 144 14.46 9.29 -9.24
C VAL A 144 14.08 8.91 -7.81
N VAL A 145 13.05 9.52 -7.24
CA VAL A 145 12.70 9.34 -5.82
C VAL A 145 12.11 7.95 -5.56
N THR A 146 11.23 7.46 -6.44
CA THR A 146 10.67 6.10 -6.32
C THR A 146 11.71 5.02 -6.56
N THR A 147 12.69 5.26 -7.44
CA THR A 147 13.83 4.34 -7.64
C THR A 147 14.69 4.26 -6.38
N LEU A 148 15.00 5.40 -5.75
CA LEU A 148 15.73 5.42 -4.47
C LEU A 148 14.94 4.69 -3.37
N ALA A 149 13.61 4.83 -3.34
CA ALA A 149 12.76 4.10 -2.41
C ALA A 149 12.86 2.57 -2.62
N LEU A 150 12.83 2.09 -3.88
CA LEU A 150 13.02 0.67 -4.21
C LEU A 150 14.37 0.14 -3.71
N PHE A 151 15.45 0.89 -3.91
CA PHE A 151 16.78 0.48 -3.42
C PHE A 151 16.89 0.49 -1.90
N ILE A 152 16.28 1.45 -1.22
CA ILE A 152 16.25 1.48 0.25
C ILE A 152 15.46 0.28 0.79
N GLY A 153 14.31 -0.05 0.20
CA GLY A 153 13.54 -1.24 0.58
C GLY A 153 14.33 -2.53 0.36
N LEU A 154 15.02 -2.63 -0.79
CA LEU A 154 15.91 -3.75 -1.11
C LEU A 154 17.05 -3.88 -0.08
N ALA A 155 17.72 -2.79 0.26
CA ALA A 155 18.79 -2.78 1.25
C ALA A 155 18.28 -3.17 2.64
N ALA A 156 17.15 -2.60 3.08
CA ALA A 156 16.57 -2.85 4.38
C ALA A 156 16.23 -4.33 4.60
N ILE A 157 15.62 -5.00 3.61
CA ILE A 157 15.27 -6.41 3.74
C ILE A 157 16.48 -7.34 3.67
N ASN A 158 17.49 -6.98 2.87
CA ASN A 158 18.73 -7.74 2.82
C ASN A 158 19.55 -7.62 4.12
N ILE A 159 19.49 -6.48 4.81
CA ILE A 159 20.12 -6.27 6.13
C ILE A 159 19.34 -7.01 7.22
N SER A 160 18.02 -6.82 7.27
CA SER A 160 17.20 -7.39 8.33
C SER A 160 16.99 -8.89 8.19
N GLN A 161 16.95 -9.40 6.94
CA GLN A 161 16.68 -10.81 6.64
C GLN A 161 15.42 -11.33 7.35
N ALA A 162 14.35 -10.53 7.36
CA ALA A 162 13.12 -10.83 8.10
C ALA A 162 12.38 -12.08 7.60
N GLY A 163 12.61 -12.51 6.36
CA GLY A 163 12.02 -13.72 5.78
C GLY A 163 12.78 -15.01 6.10
N LYS A 164 14.02 -14.92 6.63
CA LYS A 164 14.78 -16.14 6.95
C LYS A 164 14.23 -16.87 8.17
N GLY A 165 14.35 -18.20 8.14
CA GLY A 165 13.93 -19.08 9.25
C GLY A 165 12.43 -19.38 9.25
N ILE A 166 11.70 -18.98 8.23
CA ILE A 166 10.29 -19.35 8.04
C ILE A 166 10.25 -20.75 7.39
N THR A 167 9.55 -21.69 8.03
CA THR A 167 9.33 -23.03 7.48
C THR A 167 8.01 -23.04 6.71
N LEU A 168 8.10 -23.02 5.38
CA LEU A 168 6.92 -23.18 4.53
C LEU A 168 6.44 -24.62 4.48
N PRO A 169 5.11 -24.85 4.29
CA PRO A 169 4.55 -26.17 4.06
C PRO A 169 5.22 -26.89 2.86
N ALA A 170 5.29 -28.23 2.92
CA ALA A 170 5.96 -29.05 1.90
C ALA A 170 5.43 -28.87 0.47
N VAL A 171 4.15 -28.47 0.32
CA VAL A 171 3.50 -28.21 -0.99
C VAL A 171 4.17 -27.03 -1.71
N ALA A 172 4.61 -26.02 -0.97
CA ALA A 172 5.29 -24.86 -1.54
C ALA A 172 6.68 -25.18 -2.12
N LYS A 173 7.32 -26.25 -1.64
CA LYS A 173 8.66 -26.67 -2.11
C LYS A 173 8.63 -27.36 -3.48
N THR A 174 7.52 -27.98 -3.85
CA THR A 174 7.40 -28.73 -5.11
C THR A 174 7.28 -27.81 -6.32
N GLU A 175 6.68 -26.62 -6.16
CA GLU A 175 6.61 -25.60 -7.23
C GLU A 175 7.97 -24.91 -7.50
N GLN A 176 8.90 -24.94 -6.54
CA GLN A 176 10.22 -24.30 -6.65
C GLN A 176 11.18 -25.02 -7.61
N LEU A 177 11.00 -26.33 -7.87
CA LEU A 177 11.90 -27.15 -8.69
C LEU A 177 11.77 -26.91 -10.19
N ALA A 178 10.71 -26.22 -10.65
CA ALA A 178 10.43 -25.99 -12.07
C ALA A 178 10.89 -24.61 -12.59
N ALA A 179 11.52 -23.77 -11.76
CA ALA A 179 12.04 -22.46 -12.20
C ALA A 179 13.25 -22.66 -13.10
N ALA A 180 13.02 -22.85 -14.39
CA ALA A 180 14.07 -22.81 -15.41
C ALA A 180 14.80 -21.46 -15.33
N ARG A 181 16.15 -21.52 -15.41
CA ARG A 181 17.00 -20.32 -15.50
C ARG A 181 16.66 -19.57 -16.79
N GLN A 182 15.75 -18.58 -16.68
CA GLN A 182 15.49 -17.69 -17.80
C GLN A 182 16.72 -16.82 -18.03
N SER A 183 17.12 -16.67 -19.31
CA SER A 183 18.21 -15.76 -19.68
C SER A 183 17.71 -14.32 -19.58
N ALA A 184 18.60 -13.35 -19.40
CA ALA A 184 18.24 -11.93 -19.37
C ALA A 184 17.54 -11.48 -20.67
N SER A 185 17.93 -12.06 -21.82
CA SER A 185 17.27 -11.82 -23.10
C SER A 185 15.83 -12.32 -23.16
N ASP A 186 15.58 -13.52 -22.61
CA ASP A 186 14.23 -14.08 -22.57
C ASP A 186 13.29 -13.22 -21.72
N ILE A 187 13.80 -12.68 -20.62
CA ILE A 187 13.03 -11.80 -19.75
C ILE A 187 12.67 -10.49 -20.49
N VAL A 188 13.63 -9.88 -21.20
CA VAL A 188 13.37 -8.65 -21.96
C VAL A 188 12.35 -8.89 -23.08
N VAL A 189 12.43 -10.00 -23.79
CA VAL A 189 11.46 -10.34 -24.84
C VAL A 189 10.06 -10.59 -24.23
N HIS A 190 9.98 -11.30 -23.09
CA HIS A 190 8.72 -11.60 -22.40
C HIS A 190 8.05 -10.36 -21.75
N ILE A 191 8.70 -9.21 -21.72
CA ILE A 191 8.06 -7.95 -21.30
C ILE A 191 6.95 -7.53 -22.28
N PHE A 192 7.10 -7.83 -23.57
CA PHE A 192 6.14 -7.46 -24.60
C PHE A 192 5.11 -8.58 -24.80
N PRO A 193 3.79 -8.28 -24.76
CA PRO A 193 2.76 -9.28 -24.94
C PRO A 193 2.63 -9.69 -26.41
N GLU A 194 2.63 -10.98 -26.70
CA GLU A 194 2.20 -11.50 -28.01
C GLU A 194 0.69 -11.38 -28.18
N ASN A 195 -0.06 -11.53 -27.07
CA ASN A 195 -1.51 -11.45 -27.05
C ASN A 195 -1.97 -10.89 -25.70
N ILE A 196 -2.64 -9.74 -25.72
CA ILE A 196 -3.10 -9.09 -24.49
C ILE A 196 -4.13 -9.91 -23.71
N ALA A 197 -5.03 -10.62 -24.39
CA ALA A 197 -6.03 -11.44 -23.72
C ALA A 197 -5.35 -12.60 -22.96
N LYS A 198 -4.34 -13.23 -23.56
CA LYS A 198 -3.51 -14.23 -22.90
C LYS A 198 -2.74 -13.65 -21.72
N ALA A 199 -2.11 -12.48 -21.87
CA ALA A 199 -1.38 -11.82 -20.80
C ALA A 199 -2.28 -11.53 -19.59
N VAL A 200 -3.54 -11.11 -19.82
CA VAL A 200 -4.53 -10.89 -18.75
C VAL A 200 -4.94 -12.21 -18.10
N ALA A 201 -5.23 -13.24 -18.88
CA ALA A 201 -5.67 -14.56 -18.38
C ALA A 201 -4.57 -15.24 -17.54
N ASP A 202 -3.32 -15.15 -17.99
CA ASP A 202 -2.15 -15.73 -17.32
C ASP A 202 -1.62 -14.86 -16.17
N GLY A 203 -2.20 -13.66 -15.94
CA GLY A 203 -1.79 -12.73 -14.88
C GLY A 203 -0.41 -12.11 -15.12
N GLN A 204 0.02 -11.96 -16.37
CA GLN A 204 1.31 -11.37 -16.77
C GLN A 204 1.26 -9.84 -16.67
N ILE A 205 1.39 -9.33 -15.44
CA ILE A 205 1.13 -7.91 -15.12
C ILE A 205 2.04 -6.97 -15.92
N LEU A 206 3.33 -7.27 -16.03
CA LEU A 206 4.27 -6.42 -16.77
C LEU A 206 3.87 -6.28 -18.25
N GLN A 207 3.40 -7.36 -18.86
CA GLN A 207 2.89 -7.33 -20.24
C GLN A 207 1.65 -6.45 -20.38
N VAL A 208 0.73 -6.53 -19.39
CA VAL A 208 -0.47 -5.65 -19.35
C VAL A 208 -0.06 -4.19 -19.20
N VAL A 209 0.94 -3.88 -18.37
CA VAL A 209 1.47 -2.52 -18.17
C VAL A 209 2.08 -1.98 -19.46
N ILE A 210 2.94 -2.73 -20.13
CA ILE A 210 3.55 -2.29 -21.41
C ILE A 210 2.47 -2.07 -22.48
N PHE A 211 1.51 -2.98 -22.59
CA PHE A 211 0.37 -2.78 -23.49
C PHE A 211 -0.40 -1.50 -23.16
N ALA A 212 -0.72 -1.26 -21.88
CA ALA A 212 -1.43 -0.07 -21.44
C ALA A 212 -0.67 1.23 -21.73
N ILE A 213 0.66 1.23 -21.56
CA ILE A 213 1.51 2.37 -21.91
C ILE A 213 1.47 2.66 -23.40
N VAL A 214 1.70 1.64 -24.25
CA VAL A 214 1.68 1.81 -25.72
C VAL A 214 0.29 2.23 -26.19
N PHE A 215 -0.77 1.63 -25.65
CA PHE A 215 -2.15 1.99 -25.94
C PHE A 215 -2.47 3.43 -25.54
N GLY A 216 -2.06 3.86 -24.34
CA GLY A 216 -2.24 5.22 -23.85
C GLY A 216 -1.51 6.27 -24.71
N ILE A 217 -0.29 5.96 -25.16
CA ILE A 217 0.47 6.82 -26.09
C ILE A 217 -0.26 6.89 -27.44
N ALA A 218 -0.68 5.75 -28.00
CA ALA A 218 -1.42 5.73 -29.25
C ALA A 218 -2.74 6.52 -29.16
N LEU A 219 -3.46 6.37 -28.05
CA LEU A 219 -4.69 7.14 -27.76
C LEU A 219 -4.41 8.65 -27.66
N ALA A 220 -3.28 9.06 -27.10
CA ALA A 220 -2.88 10.46 -27.01
C ALA A 220 -2.52 11.07 -28.39
N LEU A 221 -2.10 10.24 -29.34
CA LEU A 221 -1.69 10.68 -30.70
C LEU A 221 -2.84 10.82 -31.70
N ILE A 222 -4.00 10.23 -31.44
CA ILE A 222 -5.16 10.38 -32.34
C ILE A 222 -5.90 11.70 -32.12
N SER A 223 -6.72 12.12 -33.11
CA SER A 223 -7.49 13.37 -33.04
C SER A 223 -8.43 13.39 -31.84
N GLU A 224 -8.65 14.57 -31.25
CA GLU A 224 -9.50 14.78 -30.07
C GLU A 224 -10.89 14.17 -30.20
N ALA A 225 -11.51 14.33 -31.38
CA ALA A 225 -12.85 13.78 -31.66
C ALA A 225 -12.93 12.25 -31.52
N LYS A 226 -11.83 11.53 -31.84
CA LYS A 226 -11.73 10.07 -31.69
C LYS A 226 -11.19 9.64 -30.34
N ARG A 227 -10.32 10.45 -29.74
CA ARG A 227 -9.70 10.19 -28.43
C ARG A 227 -10.73 10.29 -27.31
N ARG A 228 -11.53 11.36 -27.29
CA ARG A 228 -12.44 11.68 -26.18
C ARG A 228 -13.44 10.56 -25.83
N PRO A 229 -14.13 9.92 -26.78
CA PRO A 229 -15.04 8.82 -26.46
C PRO A 229 -14.33 7.63 -25.79
N LEU A 230 -13.17 7.22 -26.32
CA LEU A 230 -12.40 6.12 -25.74
C LEU A 230 -11.82 6.45 -24.37
N LEU A 231 -11.35 7.67 -24.17
CA LEU A 231 -10.86 8.16 -22.90
C LEU A 231 -11.99 8.16 -21.85
N THR A 232 -13.19 8.67 -22.18
CA THR A 232 -14.35 8.66 -21.28
C THR A 232 -14.77 7.24 -20.87
N VAL A 233 -14.73 6.28 -21.80
CA VAL A 233 -14.97 4.86 -21.48
C VAL A 233 -13.92 4.33 -20.51
N THR A 234 -12.66 4.67 -20.74
CA THR A 234 -11.55 4.20 -19.90
C THR A 234 -11.58 4.86 -18.50
N GLU A 235 -11.95 6.13 -18.41
CA GLU A 235 -12.19 6.84 -17.14
C GLU A 235 -13.33 6.18 -16.36
N SER A 236 -14.45 5.88 -17.03
CA SER A 236 -15.58 5.17 -16.44
C SER A 236 -15.20 3.77 -15.97
N LEU A 237 -14.34 3.06 -16.74
CA LEU A 237 -13.81 1.77 -16.33
C LEU A 237 -12.93 1.88 -15.08
N ALA A 238 -12.06 2.89 -15.00
CA ALA A 238 -11.24 3.14 -13.81
C ALA A 238 -12.12 3.38 -12.58
N GLU A 239 -13.14 4.25 -12.69
CA GLU A 239 -14.08 4.52 -11.60
C GLU A 239 -14.85 3.25 -11.18
N LEU A 240 -15.33 2.46 -12.13
CA LEU A 240 -15.97 1.19 -11.89
C LEU A 240 -15.05 0.25 -11.10
N MET A 241 -13.79 0.14 -11.51
CA MET A 241 -12.81 -0.73 -10.84
C MET A 241 -12.46 -0.26 -9.43
N PHE A 242 -12.47 1.04 -9.14
CA PHE A 242 -12.37 1.55 -7.78
C PHE A 242 -13.56 1.13 -6.92
N LYS A 243 -14.79 1.21 -7.44
CA LYS A 243 -15.98 0.73 -6.71
C LYS A 243 -15.95 -0.78 -6.51
N PHE A 244 -15.53 -1.53 -7.53
CA PHE A 244 -15.34 -2.98 -7.43
C PHE A 244 -14.32 -3.34 -6.34
N THR A 245 -13.18 -2.65 -6.31
CA THR A 245 -12.17 -2.82 -5.26
C THR A 245 -12.76 -2.57 -3.87
N ASN A 246 -13.53 -1.49 -3.69
CA ASN A 246 -14.18 -1.19 -2.41
C ASN A 246 -15.13 -2.33 -1.96
N ILE A 247 -15.88 -2.95 -2.89
CA ILE A 247 -16.74 -4.09 -2.59
C ILE A 247 -15.90 -5.30 -2.14
N VAL A 248 -14.83 -5.62 -2.85
CA VAL A 248 -13.92 -6.72 -2.49
C VAL A 248 -13.29 -6.47 -1.12
N MET A 249 -12.94 -5.22 -0.82
CA MET A 249 -12.35 -4.84 0.46
C MET A 249 -13.28 -5.02 1.66
N LEU A 250 -14.59 -5.08 1.48
CA LEU A 250 -15.51 -5.44 2.58
C LEU A 250 -15.26 -6.87 3.10
N PHE A 251 -14.70 -7.74 2.27
CA PHE A 251 -14.31 -9.09 2.66
C PHE A 251 -12.93 -9.17 3.35
N ALA A 252 -12.15 -8.08 3.33
CA ALA A 252 -10.80 -8.04 3.89
C ALA A 252 -10.70 -8.48 5.36
N PRO A 253 -11.59 -8.08 6.30
CA PRO A 253 -11.53 -8.57 7.68
C PRO A 253 -11.57 -10.10 7.77
N VAL A 254 -12.42 -10.75 6.97
CA VAL A 254 -12.51 -12.22 6.91
C VAL A 254 -11.24 -12.80 6.31
N GLY A 255 -10.81 -12.30 5.15
CA GLY A 255 -9.62 -12.79 4.44
C GLY A 255 -8.35 -12.69 5.29
N VAL A 256 -8.14 -11.56 5.96
CA VAL A 256 -6.97 -11.27 6.80
C VAL A 256 -7.00 -12.07 8.10
N GLY A 257 -8.15 -12.08 8.80
CA GLY A 257 -8.31 -12.85 10.03
C GLY A 257 -8.06 -14.33 9.79
N CYS A 258 -8.60 -14.89 8.71
CA CYS A 258 -8.38 -16.29 8.32
C CYS A 258 -6.92 -16.56 7.88
N ALA A 259 -6.26 -15.59 7.23
CA ALA A 259 -4.84 -15.72 6.88
C ALA A 259 -3.95 -15.82 8.12
N ILE A 260 -4.17 -14.95 9.12
CA ILE A 260 -3.45 -15.01 10.40
C ILE A 260 -3.78 -16.27 11.16
N ALA A 261 -5.06 -16.68 11.22
CA ALA A 261 -5.47 -17.93 11.88
C ALA A 261 -4.72 -19.12 11.29
N TYR A 262 -4.75 -19.26 9.96
CA TYR A 262 -4.03 -20.32 9.25
C TYR A 262 -2.52 -20.28 9.53
N THR A 263 -1.90 -19.09 9.43
CA THR A 263 -0.46 -18.90 9.61
C THR A 263 -0.03 -19.27 11.02
N VAL A 264 -0.73 -18.80 12.05
CA VAL A 264 -0.43 -19.12 13.45
C VAL A 264 -0.75 -20.58 13.77
N GLY A 265 -1.87 -21.10 13.27
CA GLY A 265 -2.27 -22.50 13.49
C GLY A 265 -1.30 -23.51 12.86
N HIS A 266 -0.68 -23.15 11.73
CA HIS A 266 0.24 -24.04 11.00
C HIS A 266 1.70 -23.87 11.41
N MET A 267 2.16 -22.64 11.71
CA MET A 267 3.55 -22.28 11.99
C MET A 267 3.80 -21.95 13.46
N GLY A 268 2.76 -21.86 14.27
CA GLY A 268 2.85 -21.44 15.67
C GLY A 268 3.02 -19.91 15.82
N LEU A 269 3.10 -19.44 17.07
CA LEU A 269 3.26 -18.00 17.37
C LEU A 269 4.62 -17.42 16.95
N GLY A 270 5.64 -18.25 16.74
CA GLY A 270 6.98 -17.80 16.32
C GLY A 270 6.96 -17.00 15.03
N ILE A 271 6.03 -17.26 14.12
CA ILE A 271 5.88 -16.51 12.87
C ILE A 271 5.57 -15.02 13.11
N LEU A 272 4.88 -14.69 14.20
CA LEU A 272 4.55 -13.30 14.54
C LEU A 272 5.81 -12.46 14.80
N LEU A 273 6.91 -13.10 15.26
CA LEU A 273 8.19 -12.40 15.41
C LEU A 273 8.78 -12.02 14.05
N ASN A 274 8.71 -12.91 13.05
CA ASN A 274 9.15 -12.62 11.69
C ASN A 274 8.31 -11.50 11.07
N LEU A 275 6.99 -11.54 11.28
CA LEU A 275 6.07 -10.49 10.84
C LEU A 275 6.35 -9.15 11.52
N PHE A 276 6.62 -9.16 12.83
CA PHE A 276 7.03 -7.96 13.56
C PHE A 276 8.36 -7.42 13.04
N LYS A 277 9.33 -8.30 12.78
CA LYS A 277 10.63 -7.92 12.21
C LYS A 277 10.46 -7.30 10.82
N LEU A 278 9.59 -7.87 9.98
CA LEU A 278 9.23 -7.32 8.67
C LEU A 278 8.62 -5.93 8.80
N LEU A 279 7.63 -5.76 9.70
CA LEU A 279 6.98 -4.50 9.98
C LEU A 279 7.97 -3.44 10.48
N ALA A 280 8.79 -3.78 11.46
CA ALA A 280 9.82 -2.90 12.01
C ALA A 280 10.85 -2.49 10.94
N THR A 281 11.26 -3.44 10.07
CA THR A 281 12.15 -3.16 8.94
C THR A 281 11.53 -2.15 7.97
N PHE A 282 10.24 -2.29 7.68
CA PHE A 282 9.54 -1.38 6.80
C PHE A 282 9.43 0.03 7.38
N TYR A 283 9.06 0.17 8.66
CA TYR A 283 8.99 1.47 9.33
C TYR A 283 10.38 2.12 9.45
N ALA A 284 11.42 1.33 9.75
CA ALA A 284 12.80 1.82 9.76
C ALA A 284 13.24 2.31 8.37
N ALA A 285 12.88 1.57 7.31
CA ALA A 285 13.19 1.97 5.93
C ALA A 285 12.46 3.27 5.53
N ILE A 286 11.24 3.50 5.99
CA ILE A 286 10.54 4.78 5.83
C ILE A 286 11.33 5.92 6.49
N VAL A 287 11.78 5.73 7.72
CA VAL A 287 12.59 6.75 8.42
C VAL A 287 13.90 7.03 7.67
N VAL A 288 14.58 5.98 7.20
CA VAL A 288 15.80 6.12 6.37
C VAL A 288 15.49 6.90 5.09
N PHE A 289 14.41 6.57 4.40
CA PHE A 289 13.99 7.28 3.19
C PHE A 289 13.71 8.77 3.44
N LEU A 290 13.01 9.10 4.52
CA LEU A 290 12.75 10.49 4.91
C LEU A 290 14.05 11.25 5.18
N LEU A 291 15.01 10.62 5.89
CA LEU A 291 16.26 11.27 6.29
C LEU A 291 17.31 11.33 5.17
N VAL A 292 17.38 10.29 4.32
CA VAL A 292 18.45 10.16 3.31
C VAL A 292 18.02 10.69 1.95
N VAL A 293 16.71 10.70 1.64
CA VAL A 293 16.20 11.17 0.34
C VAL A 293 15.45 12.50 0.48
N LEU A 294 14.33 12.53 1.22
CA LEU A 294 13.49 13.73 1.24
C LEU A 294 14.14 14.89 2.00
N PHE A 295 14.82 14.63 3.11
CA PHE A 295 15.44 15.70 3.90
C PHE A 295 16.60 16.39 3.16
N PRO A 296 17.56 15.72 2.51
CA PRO A 296 18.57 16.37 1.69
C PRO A 296 17.97 17.17 0.53
N ILE A 297 16.95 16.65 -0.16
CA ILE A 297 16.24 17.38 -1.21
C ILE A 297 15.61 18.66 -0.61
N ALA A 298 14.99 18.56 0.57
CA ALA A 298 14.38 19.72 1.24
C ALA A 298 15.42 20.81 1.55
N LEU A 299 16.62 20.43 1.99
CA LEU A 299 17.73 21.37 2.20
C LEU A 299 18.19 22.00 0.89
N LEU A 300 18.36 21.19 -0.16
CA LEU A 300 18.82 21.65 -1.47
C LEU A 300 17.88 22.71 -2.08
N ILE A 301 16.57 22.49 -2.00
CA ILE A 301 15.57 23.43 -2.52
C ILE A 301 15.23 24.56 -1.52
N ARG A 302 15.87 24.59 -0.35
CA ARG A 302 15.56 25.52 0.75
C ARG A 302 14.05 25.52 1.10
N ALA A 303 13.50 24.31 1.28
CA ALA A 303 12.09 24.12 1.62
C ALA A 303 11.78 24.71 3.01
N PRO A 304 10.61 25.30 3.24
CA PRO A 304 10.16 25.72 4.57
C PRO A 304 9.69 24.50 5.40
N ILE A 305 10.64 23.63 5.80
CA ILE A 305 10.38 22.29 6.37
C ILE A 305 9.37 22.35 7.52
N ARG A 306 9.54 23.30 8.47
CA ARG A 306 8.61 23.41 9.62
C ARG A 306 7.18 23.73 9.19
N LYS A 307 6.99 24.62 8.21
CA LYS A 307 5.67 24.96 7.67
C LYS A 307 5.08 23.77 6.93
N PHE A 308 5.89 23.10 6.10
CA PHE A 308 5.48 21.91 5.37
C PHE A 308 5.02 20.79 6.32
N LEU A 309 5.84 20.42 7.30
CA LEU A 309 5.48 19.36 8.24
C LEU A 309 4.21 19.71 9.04
N LYS A 310 4.07 20.97 9.51
CA LYS A 310 2.85 21.40 10.22
C LYS A 310 1.61 21.30 9.32
N ALA A 311 1.70 21.69 8.06
CA ALA A 311 0.60 21.62 7.10
C ALA A 311 0.22 20.17 6.75
N MET A 312 1.19 19.26 6.77
CA MET A 312 0.98 17.85 6.40
C MET A 312 0.47 16.95 7.54
N VAL A 313 0.41 17.44 8.80
CA VAL A 313 -0.07 16.62 9.94
C VAL A 313 -1.47 16.08 9.68
N ASP A 314 -2.41 16.91 9.28
CA ASP A 314 -3.81 16.53 9.08
C ASP A 314 -4.00 15.59 7.87
N PRO A 315 -3.50 15.92 6.66
CA PRO A 315 -3.59 15.00 5.51
C PRO A 315 -2.91 13.65 5.75
N VAL A 316 -1.72 13.63 6.35
CA VAL A 316 -0.97 12.40 6.63
C VAL A 316 -1.68 11.56 7.70
N THR A 317 -2.21 12.18 8.75
CA THR A 317 -3.01 11.47 9.77
C THR A 317 -4.27 10.87 9.16
N LEU A 318 -4.93 11.58 8.24
CA LEU A 318 -6.10 11.06 7.54
C LEU A 318 -5.72 9.87 6.65
N ALA A 319 -4.63 9.97 5.88
CA ALA A 319 -4.11 8.89 5.05
C ALA A 319 -3.75 7.65 5.90
N PHE A 320 -3.09 7.86 7.04
CA PHE A 320 -2.76 6.78 7.98
C PHE A 320 -4.01 6.09 8.54
N ALA A 321 -5.02 6.87 8.93
CA ALA A 321 -6.23 6.32 9.53
C ALA A 321 -7.16 5.63 8.53
N THR A 322 -7.12 6.01 7.25
CA THR A 322 -8.03 5.52 6.21
C THR A 322 -7.39 4.56 5.22
N THR A 323 -6.06 4.44 5.22
CA THR A 323 -5.29 3.74 4.18
C THR A 323 -5.66 4.18 2.75
N SER A 324 -6.12 5.44 2.60
CA SER A 324 -6.56 6.00 1.31
C SER A 324 -5.90 7.34 1.04
N SER A 325 -5.06 7.36 0.01
CA SER A 325 -4.46 8.61 -0.48
C SER A 325 -5.52 9.54 -1.09
N GLU A 326 -6.55 8.98 -1.73
CA GLU A 326 -7.65 9.75 -2.32
C GLU A 326 -8.46 10.52 -1.27
N ALA A 327 -8.72 9.90 -0.11
CA ALA A 327 -9.41 10.57 0.98
C ALA A 327 -8.61 11.76 1.54
N ALA A 328 -7.29 11.70 1.49
CA ALA A 328 -6.40 12.76 1.96
C ALA A 328 -6.14 13.84 0.89
N LEU A 329 -6.38 13.55 -0.41
CA LEU A 329 -6.00 14.43 -1.53
C LEU A 329 -6.53 15.86 -1.39
N PRO A 330 -7.83 16.11 -1.16
CA PRO A 330 -8.34 17.50 -1.08
C PRO A 330 -7.63 18.30 0.00
N ARG A 331 -7.47 17.73 1.20
CA ARG A 331 -6.79 18.40 2.31
C ARG A 331 -5.30 18.62 2.06
N ALA A 332 -4.65 17.68 1.41
CA ALA A 332 -3.25 17.82 1.03
C ALA A 332 -3.06 18.92 -0.02
N MET A 333 -3.97 19.05 -1.00
CA MET A 333 -3.97 20.14 -1.98
C MET A 333 -4.14 21.50 -1.30
N GLU A 334 -5.16 21.66 -0.45
CA GLU A 334 -5.40 22.88 0.32
C GLU A 334 -4.20 23.25 1.19
N ALA A 335 -3.60 22.27 1.87
CA ALA A 335 -2.41 22.47 2.70
C ALA A 335 -1.21 22.98 1.88
N MET A 336 -0.99 22.46 0.68
CA MET A 336 0.09 22.91 -0.20
C MET A 336 -0.14 24.31 -0.76
N GLU A 337 -1.37 24.64 -1.14
CA GLU A 337 -1.75 25.99 -1.55
C GLU A 337 -1.55 27.00 -0.39
N ALA A 338 -1.94 26.61 0.83
CA ALA A 338 -1.79 27.45 2.03
C ALA A 338 -0.34 27.80 2.37
N ILE A 339 0.62 26.91 2.10
CA ILE A 339 2.05 27.18 2.34
C ILE A 339 2.72 27.97 1.19
N GLY A 340 1.98 28.27 0.11
CA GLY A 340 2.45 29.13 -1.00
C GLY A 340 2.87 28.39 -2.27
N VAL A 341 2.43 27.15 -2.46
CA VAL A 341 2.57 26.44 -3.74
C VAL A 341 1.46 26.90 -4.69
N PRO A 342 1.75 27.35 -5.92
CA PRO A 342 0.73 27.79 -6.86
C PRO A 342 -0.30 26.70 -7.17
N ARG A 343 -1.58 27.08 -7.20
CA ARG A 343 -2.69 26.16 -7.45
C ARG A 343 -2.52 25.33 -8.72
N LYS A 344 -2.01 25.92 -9.80
CA LYS A 344 -1.75 25.22 -11.08
C LYS A 344 -0.75 24.06 -10.93
N ILE A 345 0.27 24.24 -10.08
CA ILE A 345 1.26 23.19 -9.80
C ILE A 345 0.65 22.10 -8.92
N VAL A 346 -0.07 22.48 -7.86
CA VAL A 346 -0.76 21.54 -6.98
C VAL A 346 -1.76 20.69 -7.77
N ALA A 347 -2.60 21.34 -8.60
CA ALA A 347 -3.63 20.66 -9.38
C ALA A 347 -3.07 19.70 -10.45
N PHE A 348 -1.85 19.93 -10.91
CA PHE A 348 -1.18 19.04 -11.87
C PHE A 348 -0.34 17.97 -11.18
N VAL A 349 0.57 18.36 -10.30
CA VAL A 349 1.59 17.44 -9.74
C VAL A 349 0.97 16.41 -8.79
N MET A 350 0.01 16.80 -7.94
CA MET A 350 -0.55 15.87 -6.95
C MET A 350 -1.36 14.73 -7.57
N PRO A 351 -2.34 14.98 -8.45
CA PRO A 351 -3.08 13.89 -9.08
C PRO A 351 -2.17 13.00 -9.94
N THR A 352 -1.22 13.59 -10.69
CA THR A 352 -0.24 12.84 -11.48
C THR A 352 0.66 12.00 -10.58
N GLY A 353 1.11 12.54 -9.46
CA GLY A 353 1.95 11.84 -8.50
C GLY A 353 1.26 10.64 -7.86
N TYR A 354 -0.06 10.65 -7.71
CA TYR A 354 -0.81 9.50 -7.18
C TYR A 354 -0.76 8.25 -8.08
N SER A 355 -0.37 8.40 -9.33
CA SER A 355 -0.13 7.29 -10.24
C SER A 355 1.37 6.99 -10.45
N PHE A 356 2.24 8.00 -10.32
CA PHE A 356 3.64 7.88 -10.72
C PHE A 356 4.66 8.06 -9.58
N ASN A 357 4.28 8.66 -8.44
CA ASN A 357 5.17 8.93 -7.30
C ASN A 357 4.66 8.24 -6.02
N LEU A 358 4.70 6.93 -5.99
CA LEU A 358 4.26 6.14 -4.86
C LEU A 358 5.47 5.65 -4.04
N ASP A 359 6.14 6.56 -3.32
CA ASP A 359 7.37 6.31 -2.56
C ASP A 359 7.23 5.16 -1.56
N GLY A 360 6.16 5.20 -0.75
CA GLY A 360 5.87 4.17 0.24
C GLY A 360 5.54 2.82 -0.40
N SER A 361 4.83 2.83 -1.53
CA SER A 361 4.52 1.60 -2.28
C SER A 361 5.78 1.00 -2.92
N SER A 362 6.65 1.82 -3.49
CA SER A 362 7.92 1.37 -4.06
C SER A 362 8.81 0.72 -3.01
N LEU A 363 8.97 1.37 -1.86
CA LEU A 363 9.73 0.86 -0.72
C LEU A 363 9.14 -0.47 -0.20
N TYR A 364 7.82 -0.56 -0.08
CA TYR A 364 7.12 -1.78 0.32
C TYR A 364 7.33 -2.92 -0.68
N LEU A 365 7.16 -2.65 -1.98
CA LEU A 365 7.19 -3.67 -3.02
C LEU A 365 8.54 -4.38 -3.10
N SER A 366 9.66 -3.64 -3.09
CA SER A 366 10.99 -4.24 -3.12
C SER A 366 11.28 -5.05 -1.86
N LEU A 367 10.89 -4.52 -0.69
CA LEU A 367 11.05 -5.18 0.60
C LEU A 367 10.21 -6.47 0.68
N ALA A 368 8.93 -6.41 0.30
CA ALA A 368 8.01 -7.53 0.38
C ALA A 368 8.35 -8.64 -0.64
N ALA A 369 8.77 -8.28 -1.86
CA ALA A 369 9.14 -9.27 -2.87
C ALA A 369 10.38 -10.09 -2.45
N ILE A 370 11.39 -9.45 -1.88
CA ILE A 370 12.57 -10.15 -1.36
C ILE A 370 12.23 -10.93 -0.07
N PHE A 371 11.33 -10.42 0.79
CA PHE A 371 10.82 -11.20 1.92
C PHE A 371 10.19 -12.52 1.44
N VAL A 372 9.39 -12.50 0.37
CA VAL A 372 8.81 -13.71 -0.23
C VAL A 372 9.91 -14.67 -0.67
N ALA A 373 10.93 -14.19 -1.39
CA ALA A 373 12.06 -15.01 -1.80
C ALA A 373 12.81 -15.62 -0.60
N GLN A 374 13.13 -14.82 0.42
CA GLN A 374 13.79 -15.27 1.64
C GLN A 374 12.97 -16.32 2.39
N SER A 375 11.65 -16.10 2.52
CA SER A 375 10.73 -17.03 3.20
C SER A 375 10.60 -18.37 2.47
N ALA A 376 10.73 -18.34 1.15
CA ALA A 376 10.73 -19.52 0.31
C ALA A 376 12.09 -20.26 0.28
N GLY A 377 13.13 -19.70 0.90
CA GLY A 377 14.49 -20.23 0.81
C GLY A 377 15.13 -20.05 -0.56
N VAL A 378 14.58 -19.16 -1.41
CA VAL A 378 15.12 -18.86 -2.74
C VAL A 378 16.23 -17.82 -2.60
N HIS A 379 17.44 -18.23 -2.96
CA HIS A 379 18.60 -17.33 -3.00
C HIS A 379 18.63 -16.58 -4.34
N MET A 380 18.23 -15.29 -4.32
CA MET A 380 18.36 -14.42 -5.48
C MET A 380 19.75 -13.78 -5.53
N SER A 381 20.45 -13.93 -6.65
CA SER A 381 21.69 -13.20 -6.92
C SER A 381 21.42 -11.69 -6.97
N PHE A 382 22.45 -10.87 -6.77
CA PHE A 382 22.30 -9.42 -6.84
C PHE A 382 21.73 -8.96 -8.19
N GLY A 383 22.16 -9.58 -9.31
CA GLY A 383 21.60 -9.30 -10.64
C GLY A 383 20.10 -9.61 -10.75
N GLN A 384 19.62 -10.72 -10.15
CA GLN A 384 18.20 -11.05 -10.11
C GLN A 384 17.40 -10.07 -9.25
N GLN A 385 17.98 -9.60 -8.14
CA GLN A 385 17.35 -8.57 -7.30
C GLN A 385 17.25 -7.23 -8.03
N LEU A 386 18.29 -6.83 -8.81
CA LEU A 386 18.24 -5.64 -9.65
C LEU A 386 17.17 -5.76 -10.74
N LEU A 387 17.07 -6.92 -11.38
CA LEU A 387 16.02 -7.17 -12.38
C LEU A 387 14.62 -7.07 -11.76
N LEU A 388 14.44 -7.62 -10.55
CA LEU A 388 13.20 -7.49 -9.79
C LEU A 388 12.89 -6.01 -9.49
N VAL A 389 13.87 -5.21 -9.04
CA VAL A 389 13.70 -3.78 -8.81
C VAL A 389 13.33 -3.06 -10.10
N PHE A 390 13.98 -3.37 -11.23
CA PHE A 390 13.64 -2.81 -12.54
C PHE A 390 12.21 -3.17 -12.96
N THR A 391 11.79 -4.42 -12.76
CA THR A 391 10.41 -4.85 -13.00
C THR A 391 9.41 -4.06 -12.14
N LEU A 392 9.71 -3.91 -10.85
CA LEU A 392 8.87 -3.15 -9.92
C LEU A 392 8.84 -1.65 -10.27
N MET A 393 9.92 -1.09 -10.78
CA MET A 393 9.99 0.28 -11.25
C MET A 393 8.96 0.55 -12.36
N LEU A 394 8.79 -0.41 -13.27
CA LEU A 394 7.80 -0.32 -14.36
C LEU A 394 6.38 -0.66 -13.86
N THR A 395 6.21 -1.74 -13.12
CA THR A 395 4.88 -2.24 -12.70
C THR A 395 4.26 -1.41 -11.58
N SER A 396 5.05 -0.71 -10.79
CA SER A 396 4.54 0.20 -9.73
C SER A 396 3.91 1.47 -10.30
N LYS A 397 4.20 1.83 -11.55
CA LYS A 397 3.54 2.97 -12.21
C LYS A 397 2.11 2.59 -12.60
N GLY A 398 1.15 3.41 -12.22
CA GLY A 398 -0.27 3.10 -12.43
C GLY A 398 -0.92 2.31 -11.30
N VAL A 399 -0.21 2.07 -10.19
CA VAL A 399 -0.86 1.72 -8.94
C VAL A 399 -1.76 2.86 -8.56
N ALA A 400 -3.07 2.62 -8.58
CA ALA A 400 -4.01 3.61 -8.10
C ALA A 400 -3.88 3.79 -6.58
N GLY A 401 -4.22 4.98 -6.07
CA GLY A 401 -4.21 5.30 -4.64
C GLY A 401 -5.28 4.55 -3.81
N VAL A 402 -5.69 3.36 -4.26
CA VAL A 402 -6.66 2.52 -3.56
C VAL A 402 -5.99 1.62 -2.53
N PRO A 403 -6.68 1.32 -1.42
CA PRO A 403 -6.16 0.42 -0.39
C PRO A 403 -5.70 -0.92 -0.98
N ARG A 404 -4.52 -1.37 -0.58
CA ARG A 404 -3.91 -2.66 -0.95
C ARG A 404 -3.56 -2.88 -2.42
N ALA A 405 -3.57 -1.84 -3.26
CA ALA A 405 -3.15 -1.95 -4.65
C ALA A 405 -1.72 -2.50 -4.80
N SER A 406 -0.83 -2.18 -3.88
CA SER A 406 0.55 -2.70 -3.87
C SER A 406 0.63 -4.21 -3.64
N LEU A 407 -0.32 -4.80 -2.86
CA LEU A 407 -0.37 -6.26 -2.67
C LEU A 407 -0.68 -6.99 -3.98
N VAL A 408 -1.48 -6.37 -4.81
CA VAL A 408 -1.83 -6.83 -6.16
C VAL A 408 -0.58 -6.92 -7.05
N ILE A 409 0.23 -5.87 -7.06
CA ILE A 409 1.49 -5.86 -7.83
C ILE A 409 2.48 -6.87 -7.25
N LEU A 410 2.57 -6.97 -5.93
CA LEU A 410 3.41 -7.97 -5.28
C LEU A 410 3.06 -9.38 -5.76
N LEU A 411 1.78 -9.74 -5.78
CA LEU A 411 1.33 -11.05 -6.26
C LEU A 411 1.73 -11.32 -7.72
N GLY A 412 1.60 -10.32 -8.59
CA GLY A 412 2.01 -10.45 -9.98
C GLY A 412 3.51 -10.55 -10.17
N THR A 413 4.27 -9.73 -9.42
CA THR A 413 5.74 -9.78 -9.46
C THR A 413 6.25 -11.13 -8.94
N VAL A 414 5.71 -11.62 -7.84
CA VAL A 414 6.04 -12.94 -7.27
C VAL A 414 5.79 -14.05 -8.30
N ALA A 415 4.64 -14.01 -8.99
CA ALA A 415 4.32 -14.99 -10.03
C ALA A 415 5.28 -14.91 -11.22
N GLN A 416 5.63 -13.69 -11.67
CA GLN A 416 6.56 -13.48 -12.80
C GLN A 416 7.97 -14.00 -12.50
N PHE A 417 8.43 -13.91 -11.26
CA PHE A 417 9.73 -14.43 -10.83
C PHE A 417 9.67 -15.89 -10.38
N ASN A 418 8.56 -16.61 -10.65
CA ASN A 418 8.32 -18.00 -10.24
C ASN A 418 8.56 -18.22 -8.73
N LEU A 419 8.26 -17.20 -7.91
CA LEU A 419 8.31 -17.32 -6.47
C LEU A 419 6.98 -17.86 -5.94
N PRO A 420 6.98 -18.66 -4.87
CA PRO A 420 5.76 -19.20 -4.30
C PRO A 420 4.89 -18.08 -3.71
N THR A 421 3.58 -18.21 -3.83
CA THR A 421 2.62 -17.23 -3.35
C THR A 421 2.29 -17.37 -1.87
N GLU A 422 2.64 -18.50 -1.23
CA GLU A 422 2.37 -18.79 0.18
C GLU A 422 2.88 -17.70 1.13
N PRO A 423 4.11 -17.15 1.00
CA PRO A 423 4.57 -16.09 1.89
C PRO A 423 3.76 -14.80 1.78
N VAL A 424 3.05 -14.57 0.66
CA VAL A 424 2.17 -13.41 0.52
C VAL A 424 0.97 -13.51 1.49
N PHE A 425 0.49 -14.73 1.79
CA PHE A 425 -0.53 -14.93 2.83
C PHE A 425 -0.02 -14.51 4.22
N ILE A 426 1.27 -14.74 4.48
CA ILE A 426 1.91 -14.35 5.74
C ILE A 426 1.93 -12.82 5.83
N ILE A 427 2.38 -12.14 4.76
CA ILE A 427 2.39 -10.68 4.68
C ILE A 427 0.98 -10.11 4.81
N LEU A 428 -0.03 -10.74 4.19
CA LEU A 428 -1.42 -10.30 4.23
C LEU A 428 -1.91 -10.09 5.68
N GLY A 429 -1.39 -10.88 6.61
CA GLY A 429 -1.71 -10.77 8.03
C GLY A 429 -1.33 -9.44 8.67
N ILE A 430 -0.31 -8.75 8.19
CA ILE A 430 0.15 -7.45 8.73
C ILE A 430 0.05 -6.33 7.69
N ASP A 431 -0.43 -6.61 6.49
CA ASP A 431 -0.45 -5.67 5.37
C ASP A 431 -1.19 -4.37 5.69
N GLU A 432 -2.26 -4.43 6.52
CA GLU A 432 -2.98 -3.23 6.97
C GLU A 432 -2.05 -2.25 7.70
N LEU A 433 -1.23 -2.75 8.62
CA LEU A 433 -0.29 -1.91 9.38
C LEU A 433 0.81 -1.33 8.46
N MET A 434 1.22 -2.10 7.46
CA MET A 434 2.15 -1.61 6.44
C MET A 434 1.47 -0.60 5.51
N ASP A 435 0.20 -0.81 5.14
CA ASP A 435 -0.56 0.09 4.26
C ASP A 435 -0.81 1.46 4.91
N MET A 436 -1.09 1.51 6.21
CA MET A 436 -1.22 2.76 6.95
C MET A 436 0.03 3.65 6.78
N ALA A 437 1.21 3.10 7.00
CA ALA A 437 2.47 3.82 6.88
C ALA A 437 2.85 4.12 5.40
N ARG A 438 2.64 3.15 4.51
CA ARG A 438 2.87 3.27 3.07
C ARG A 438 2.06 4.40 2.47
N THR A 439 0.76 4.45 2.76
CA THR A 439 -0.17 5.47 2.26
C THR A 439 0.18 6.85 2.81
N SER A 440 0.55 6.93 4.07
CA SER A 440 1.04 8.18 4.68
C SER A 440 2.27 8.74 3.99
N LEU A 441 3.25 7.86 3.69
CA LEU A 441 4.45 8.26 2.97
C LEU A 441 4.13 8.68 1.53
N ASN A 442 3.22 7.99 0.84
CA ASN A 442 2.79 8.37 -0.51
C ASN A 442 2.18 9.79 -0.53
N VAL A 443 1.30 10.11 0.41
CA VAL A 443 0.70 11.45 0.52
C VAL A 443 1.75 12.51 0.85
N LEU A 444 2.66 12.22 1.78
CA LEU A 444 3.74 13.13 2.15
C LEU A 444 4.69 13.39 0.96
N GLY A 445 5.13 12.33 0.27
CA GLY A 445 6.03 12.42 -0.87
C GLY A 445 5.43 13.17 -2.05
N ASN A 446 4.15 12.92 -2.36
CA ASN A 446 3.44 13.66 -3.41
C ASN A 446 3.26 15.14 -3.09
N SER A 447 2.93 15.45 -1.85
CA SER A 447 2.85 16.85 -1.40
C SER A 447 4.22 17.51 -1.46
N PHE A 448 5.27 16.81 -1.05
CA PHE A 448 6.64 17.33 -1.15
C PHE A 448 7.08 17.55 -2.61
N ALA A 449 6.68 16.67 -3.53
CA ALA A 449 6.94 16.82 -4.95
C ALA A 449 6.39 18.14 -5.51
N THR A 450 5.18 18.59 -5.08
CA THR A 450 4.63 19.89 -5.52
C THR A 450 5.53 21.04 -5.11
N LEU A 451 6.10 20.97 -3.91
CA LEU A 451 7.03 21.99 -3.40
C LEU A 451 8.35 21.99 -4.18
N VAL A 452 8.88 20.80 -4.50
CA VAL A 452 10.08 20.65 -5.33
C VAL A 452 9.87 21.25 -6.71
N ILE A 453 8.76 20.91 -7.37
CA ILE A 453 8.45 21.42 -8.71
C ILE A 453 8.21 22.93 -8.67
N ALA A 454 7.50 23.46 -7.67
CA ALA A 454 7.30 24.90 -7.52
C ALA A 454 8.62 25.67 -7.36
N ARG A 455 9.57 25.11 -6.61
CA ARG A 455 10.92 25.68 -6.50
C ARG A 455 11.72 25.55 -7.80
N TRP A 456 11.61 24.43 -8.49
CA TRP A 456 12.30 24.19 -9.77
C TRP A 456 11.76 25.08 -10.89
N GLU A 457 10.47 25.40 -10.86
CA GLU A 457 9.83 26.39 -11.76
C GLU A 457 10.04 27.85 -11.31
N LYS A 458 10.61 28.08 -10.11
CA LYS A 458 10.78 29.43 -9.50
C LYS A 458 9.44 30.14 -9.22
N GLU A 459 8.38 29.37 -9.00
CA GLU A 459 7.04 29.92 -8.78
C GLU A 459 6.57 29.80 -7.31
N PHE A 460 7.38 29.26 -6.41
CA PHE A 460 7.01 29.16 -5.00
C PHE A 460 6.84 30.56 -4.35
N GLY A 461 5.67 30.80 -3.76
CA GLY A 461 5.33 32.06 -3.09
C GLY A 461 4.93 33.21 -4.04
N THR A 462 4.74 32.94 -5.33
CA THR A 462 4.33 33.97 -6.32
C THR A 462 2.82 34.27 -6.27
N GLU A 463 2.01 33.28 -5.87
CA GLU A 463 0.57 33.46 -5.68
C GLU A 463 0.26 33.67 -4.19
N ARG A 464 -0.60 34.64 -3.86
CA ARG A 464 -1.13 34.79 -2.51
C ARG A 464 -2.20 33.72 -2.29
N PRO A 465 -2.22 33.02 -1.14
CA PRO A 465 -3.28 32.08 -0.83
C PRO A 465 -4.65 32.74 -0.94
N SER A 466 -5.64 32.05 -1.49
CA SER A 466 -7.00 32.56 -1.58
C SER A 466 -7.56 32.88 -0.18
N PRO A 467 -8.48 33.86 -0.04
CA PRO A 467 -9.04 34.26 1.25
C PRO A 467 -9.66 33.08 2.03
N VAL A 468 -10.29 32.15 1.31
CA VAL A 468 -10.93 30.94 1.89
C VAL A 468 -9.90 30.00 2.55
N VAL A 469 -8.67 29.96 2.02
CA VAL A 469 -7.59 29.11 2.54
C VAL A 469 -6.89 29.76 3.76
N ARG A 470 -6.95 31.11 3.88
CA ARG A 470 -6.40 31.82 5.04
C ARG A 470 -7.21 31.60 6.32
N GLU A 471 -8.55 31.62 6.24
CA GLU A 471 -9.42 31.38 7.40
C GLU A 471 -9.34 29.95 7.94
N ALA A 472 -8.93 28.98 7.14
CA ALA A 472 -8.76 27.59 7.57
C ALA A 472 -7.39 27.30 8.22
N ALA A 473 -6.41 28.20 8.08
CA ALA A 473 -5.03 28.05 8.56
C ALA A 473 -4.71 28.83 9.84
N GLU A 474 -5.57 29.77 10.25
CA GLU A 474 -5.57 30.44 11.55
C GLU A 474 -6.40 29.65 12.57
#